data_1ef1793a621a47c4f3f0c7f21f23c20f
#
_entry.id   1ef1793a621a47c4f3f0c7f21f23c20f
#
_cell.length_a   1.000
_cell.length_b   1.000
_cell.length_c   1.000
_cell.angle_alpha   90.00
_cell.angle_beta   90.00
_cell.angle_gamma   90.00
#
_symmetry.space_group_name_H-M   'P 1'
#
loop_
_entity.id
_entity.type
_entity.pdbx_description
1 polymer ?
#
loop_
_entity_poly.entity_id
_entity_poly.type
_entity_poly.pdbx_seq_one_letter_code
_entity_poly.pdbx_strand_id
1 'polypeptide(L)'
;MGTRSIGFLLILVLVLAIGSMIDLAQAQSGNRGDGHAEHHDMYKDWVQPDVGGSCCNAQSADDPAGDCRPTTAYIGDDGRWHARIGPGPRDFAIVPPNKILHRAFDGRCHICEQHGTVICFQPCDPKI
;
A
#
# COMPACT_ATOMS: atom_id res chain seq x y z
N MET A 1 45.51 -17.12 -23.89
CA MET A 1 44.68 -17.43 -22.71
C MET A 1 43.85 -16.26 -22.18
N GLY A 2 43.94 -15.07 -22.72
CA GLY A 2 43.26 -13.86 -22.16
C GLY A 2 41.84 -13.56 -22.64
N THR A 3 41.43 -13.94 -23.81
CA THR A 3 40.19 -13.49 -24.44
C THR A 3 38.91 -14.18 -23.93
N ARG A 4 38.99 -15.43 -23.50
CA ARG A 4 37.85 -16.19 -22.96
C ARG A 4 37.42 -15.72 -21.57
N SER A 5 38.37 -15.31 -20.71
CA SER A 5 38.09 -14.83 -19.34
C SER A 5 37.43 -13.45 -19.33
N ILE A 6 37.80 -12.57 -20.26
CA ILE A 6 37.23 -11.22 -20.34
C ILE A 6 35.76 -11.28 -20.78
N GLY A 7 35.41 -12.15 -21.73
CA GLY A 7 34.01 -12.33 -22.18
C GLY A 7 33.09 -12.84 -21.05
N PHE A 8 33.60 -13.77 -20.23
CA PHE A 8 32.80 -14.32 -19.12
C PHE A 8 32.57 -13.30 -18.03
N LEU A 9 33.57 -12.47 -17.74
CA LEU A 9 33.45 -11.39 -16.75
C LEU A 9 32.44 -10.32 -17.19
N LEU A 10 32.46 -9.95 -18.47
CA LEU A 10 31.49 -8.97 -19.03
C LEU A 10 30.06 -9.48 -18.99
N ILE A 11 29.82 -10.75 -19.30
CA ILE A 11 28.49 -11.36 -19.21
C ILE A 11 27.99 -11.38 -17.77
N LEU A 12 28.86 -11.74 -16.80
CA LEU A 12 28.48 -11.77 -15.40
C LEU A 12 28.10 -10.39 -14.88
N VAL A 13 28.86 -9.35 -15.23
CA VAL A 13 28.54 -7.96 -14.84
C VAL A 13 27.24 -7.49 -15.47
N LEU A 14 26.97 -7.85 -16.70
CA LEU A 14 25.72 -7.49 -17.41
C LEU A 14 24.49 -8.14 -16.74
N VAL A 15 24.60 -9.43 -16.38
CA VAL A 15 23.51 -10.16 -15.70
C VAL A 15 23.23 -9.56 -14.30
N LEU A 16 24.26 -9.20 -13.56
CA LEU A 16 24.10 -8.55 -12.25
C LEU A 16 23.46 -7.14 -12.36
N ALA A 17 23.82 -6.38 -13.38
CA ALA A 17 23.24 -5.06 -13.61
C ALA A 17 21.75 -5.13 -13.99
N ILE A 18 21.35 -6.12 -14.80
CA ILE A 18 19.94 -6.32 -15.19
C ILE A 18 19.12 -6.79 -13.99
N GLY A 19 19.66 -7.68 -13.15
CA GLY A 19 18.99 -8.13 -11.91
C GLY A 19 18.68 -6.97 -10.97
N SER A 20 19.62 -6.05 -10.78
CA SER A 20 19.42 -4.87 -9.92
C SER A 20 18.38 -3.88 -10.45
N MET A 21 18.22 -3.78 -11.77
CA MET A 21 17.20 -2.92 -12.37
C MET A 21 15.79 -3.48 -12.24
N ILE A 22 15.63 -4.79 -12.20
CA ILE A 22 14.32 -5.43 -12.02
C ILE A 22 13.79 -5.19 -10.61
N ASP A 23 14.65 -5.29 -9.58
CA ASP A 23 14.25 -5.03 -8.20
C ASP A 23 13.82 -3.57 -7.97
N LEU A 24 14.50 -2.61 -8.60
CA LEU A 24 14.13 -1.18 -8.54
C LEU A 24 12.77 -0.91 -9.23
N ALA A 25 12.47 -1.60 -10.33
CA ALA A 25 11.20 -1.45 -11.03
C ALA A 25 10.02 -2.01 -10.21
N GLN A 26 10.23 -3.09 -9.46
CA GLN A 26 9.21 -3.66 -8.57
C GLN A 26 8.94 -2.79 -7.34
N ALA A 27 9.96 -2.15 -6.79
CA ALA A 27 9.81 -1.20 -5.69
C ALA A 27 8.96 0.02 -6.07
N GLN A 28 8.98 0.43 -7.35
CA GLN A 28 8.15 1.52 -7.86
C GLN A 28 6.72 1.09 -8.23
N SER A 29 6.48 -0.18 -8.51
CA SER A 29 5.17 -0.69 -8.91
C SER A 29 4.21 -0.91 -7.73
N GLY A 30 4.69 -0.88 -6.49
CA GLY A 30 3.88 -1.15 -5.29
C GLY A 30 3.28 -2.55 -5.25
N ASN A 31 3.77 -3.48 -6.08
CA ASN A 31 3.21 -4.83 -6.17
C ASN A 31 3.75 -5.72 -5.04
N ARG A 32 3.09 -5.68 -3.90
CA ARG A 32 3.45 -6.43 -2.67
C ARG A 32 2.50 -7.56 -2.35
N GLY A 33 1.50 -7.80 -3.20
CA GLY A 33 0.47 -8.80 -2.95
C GLY A 33 -0.59 -8.35 -1.91
N ASP A 34 -0.57 -7.09 -1.50
CA ASP A 34 -1.55 -6.49 -0.58
C ASP A 34 -2.74 -5.85 -1.30
N GLY A 35 -2.72 -5.82 -2.64
CA GLY A 35 -3.75 -5.23 -3.48
C GLY A 35 -3.57 -3.74 -3.79
N HIS A 36 -2.51 -3.10 -3.27
CA HIS A 36 -2.22 -1.69 -3.58
C HIS A 36 -2.06 -1.45 -5.09
N ALA A 37 -1.23 -2.25 -5.75
CA ALA A 37 -0.92 -2.08 -7.17
C ALA A 37 -2.14 -2.17 -8.08
N GLU A 38 -3.11 -3.02 -7.74
CA GLU A 38 -4.35 -3.18 -8.50
C GLU A 38 -5.23 -1.93 -8.47
N HIS A 39 -5.10 -1.12 -7.42
CA HIS A 39 -5.94 0.05 -7.14
C HIS A 39 -5.16 1.36 -7.11
N HIS A 40 -3.87 1.33 -7.43
CA HIS A 40 -2.99 2.50 -7.34
C HIS A 40 -3.53 3.71 -8.12
N ASP A 41 -4.03 3.50 -9.33
CA ASP A 41 -4.59 4.58 -10.16
C ASP A 41 -5.76 5.29 -9.52
N MET A 42 -6.46 4.62 -8.62
CA MET A 42 -7.53 5.20 -7.84
C MET A 42 -7.02 5.90 -6.58
N TYR A 43 -6.13 5.25 -5.84
CA TYR A 43 -5.60 5.81 -4.58
C TYR A 43 -4.85 7.12 -4.78
N LYS A 44 -4.16 7.30 -5.91
CA LYS A 44 -3.39 8.52 -6.22
C LYS A 44 -4.24 9.80 -6.20
N ASP A 45 -5.55 9.67 -6.48
CA ASP A 45 -6.49 10.79 -6.54
C ASP A 45 -7.26 10.99 -5.22
N TRP A 46 -6.97 10.18 -4.20
CA TRP A 46 -7.62 10.31 -2.91
C TRP A 46 -7.01 11.43 -2.07
N VAL A 47 -7.89 12.27 -1.53
CA VAL A 47 -7.53 13.44 -0.73
C VAL A 47 -8.07 13.28 0.69
N GLN A 48 -7.23 13.58 1.67
CA GLN A 48 -7.59 13.55 3.08
C GLN A 48 -8.73 14.55 3.36
N PRO A 49 -9.86 14.10 3.95
CA PRO A 49 -11.04 14.96 4.10
C PRO A 49 -10.80 16.15 5.04
N ASP A 50 -9.88 16.01 6.00
CA ASP A 50 -9.63 17.00 7.04
C ASP A 50 -8.56 18.04 6.67
N VAL A 51 -7.53 17.66 5.95
CA VAL A 51 -6.37 18.54 5.69
C VAL A 51 -6.08 18.78 4.21
N GLY A 52 -6.77 18.08 3.30
CA GLY A 52 -6.61 18.26 1.85
C GLY A 52 -5.31 17.69 1.26
N GLY A 53 -4.50 16.97 2.05
CA GLY A 53 -3.31 16.27 1.57
C GLY A 53 -3.64 14.97 0.84
N SER A 54 -2.68 14.38 0.13
CA SER A 54 -2.85 13.07 -0.48
C SER A 54 -3.07 11.99 0.58
N CYS A 55 -3.96 11.04 0.28
CA CYS A 55 -4.09 9.81 1.07
C CYS A 55 -2.99 8.81 0.73
N CYS A 56 -2.55 8.77 -0.53
CA CYS A 56 -1.52 7.87 -1.00
C CYS A 56 -0.15 8.44 -0.60
N ASN A 57 0.48 7.80 0.37
CA ASN A 57 1.83 8.10 0.81
C ASN A 57 2.72 6.98 0.33
N ALA A 58 3.74 7.27 -0.44
CA ALA A 58 4.68 6.24 -0.85
C ALA A 58 5.20 5.48 0.39
N GLN A 59 5.26 4.16 0.29
CA GLN A 59 5.86 3.34 1.34
C GLN A 59 7.33 3.72 1.53
N SER A 60 7.78 3.67 2.78
CA SER A 60 9.17 3.87 3.14
C SER A 60 9.83 2.55 3.59
N ALA A 61 11.15 2.52 3.65
CA ALA A 61 11.89 1.34 4.10
C ALA A 61 11.60 0.98 5.57
N ASP A 62 11.21 1.96 6.37
CA ASP A 62 10.88 1.85 7.78
C ASP A 62 9.39 1.59 8.03
N ASP A 63 8.55 1.71 7.01
CA ASP A 63 7.13 1.37 7.05
C ASP A 63 6.70 0.62 5.78
N PRO A 64 7.09 -0.65 5.65
CA PRO A 64 6.77 -1.43 4.47
C PRO A 64 5.28 -1.81 4.37
N ALA A 65 4.51 -1.66 5.43
CA ALA A 65 3.06 -1.90 5.44
C ALA A 65 2.25 -0.63 5.17
N GLY A 66 2.86 0.56 5.33
CA GLY A 66 2.21 1.85 5.08
C GLY A 66 1.77 2.01 3.63
N ASP A 67 0.79 2.81 3.40
CA ASP A 67 0.15 3.21 2.16
C ASP A 67 -1.31 2.71 2.03
N CYS A 68 -1.93 2.94 0.87
CA CYS A 68 -3.31 2.56 0.61
C CYS A 68 -3.43 1.10 0.16
N ARG A 69 -4.41 0.37 0.68
CA ARG A 69 -4.71 -1.02 0.28
C ARG A 69 -6.14 -1.43 0.62
N PRO A 70 -6.68 -2.48 -0.01
CA PRO A 70 -7.90 -3.13 0.48
C PRO A 70 -7.70 -3.63 1.90
N THR A 71 -8.74 -3.57 2.73
CA THR A 71 -8.69 -4.04 4.10
C THR A 71 -10.01 -4.67 4.53
N THR A 72 -10.00 -5.35 5.67
CA THR A 72 -11.22 -5.74 6.39
C THR A 72 -11.51 -4.73 7.48
N ALA A 73 -12.79 -4.41 7.67
CA ALA A 73 -13.19 -3.50 8.72
C ALA A 73 -14.58 -3.87 9.26
N TYR A 74 -14.90 -3.39 10.44
CA TYR A 74 -16.21 -3.57 11.07
C TYR A 74 -16.55 -2.34 11.91
N ILE A 75 -17.84 -2.18 12.22
CA ILE A 75 -18.30 -1.17 13.18
C ILE A 75 -18.31 -1.84 14.56
N GLY A 76 -17.53 -1.28 15.48
CA GLY A 76 -17.46 -1.76 16.85
C GLY A 76 -18.68 -1.36 17.68
N ASP A 77 -18.76 -1.86 18.93
CA ASP A 77 -19.80 -1.50 19.88
C ASP A 77 -19.79 -0.01 20.25
N ASP A 78 -18.65 0.65 20.01
CA ASP A 78 -18.46 2.09 20.15
C ASP A 78 -19.04 2.92 18.99
N GLY A 79 -19.63 2.26 18.00
CA GLY A 79 -20.20 2.88 16.79
C GLY A 79 -19.16 3.39 15.80
N ARG A 80 -17.87 3.09 15.99
CA ARG A 80 -16.78 3.52 15.11
C ARG A 80 -16.28 2.39 14.21
N TRP A 81 -15.72 2.77 13.08
CA TRP A 81 -15.02 1.84 12.23
C TRP A 81 -13.70 1.39 12.86
N HIS A 82 -13.47 0.09 12.84
CA HIS A 82 -12.22 -0.57 13.18
C HIS A 82 -11.68 -1.23 11.93
N ALA A 83 -10.57 -0.74 11.40
CA ALA A 83 -9.98 -1.21 10.15
C ALA A 83 -8.65 -1.93 10.42
N ARG A 84 -8.43 -3.04 9.72
CA ARG A 84 -7.21 -3.84 9.88
C ARG A 84 -6.02 -3.10 9.31
N ILE A 85 -4.95 -3.00 10.11
CA ILE A 85 -3.69 -2.34 9.74
C ILE A 85 -2.50 -3.31 9.66
N GLY A 86 -2.62 -4.51 10.17
CA GLY A 86 -1.55 -5.50 10.21
C GLY A 86 -2.04 -6.94 10.01
N PRO A 87 -1.13 -7.91 9.97
CA PRO A 87 -1.47 -9.33 9.71
C PRO A 87 -2.10 -10.03 10.91
N GLY A 88 -1.90 -9.50 12.11
CA GLY A 88 -2.39 -10.13 13.34
C GLY A 88 -3.91 -10.05 13.53
N PRO A 89 -4.49 -10.94 14.33
CA PRO A 89 -5.94 -10.98 14.54
C PRO A 89 -6.47 -9.77 15.34
N ARG A 90 -5.58 -9.02 16.00
CA ARG A 90 -5.90 -7.82 16.80
C ARG A 90 -5.33 -6.53 16.22
N ASP A 91 -4.75 -6.58 15.03
CA ASP A 91 -4.13 -5.42 14.40
C ASP A 91 -5.20 -4.55 13.71
N PHE A 92 -6.10 -3.99 14.50
CA PHE A 92 -7.11 -3.05 14.04
C PHE A 92 -6.87 -1.67 14.64
N ALA A 93 -6.96 -0.64 13.80
CA ALA A 93 -6.99 0.75 14.22
C ALA A 93 -8.43 1.27 14.25
N ILE A 94 -8.73 2.11 15.22
CA ILE A 94 -9.98 2.88 15.24
C ILE A 94 -9.85 4.00 14.21
N VAL A 95 -10.81 4.07 13.30
CA VAL A 95 -10.84 5.08 12.25
C VAL A 95 -11.40 6.38 12.81
N PRO A 96 -10.63 7.49 12.78
CA PRO A 96 -11.17 8.79 13.14
C PRO A 96 -12.28 9.22 12.15
N PRO A 97 -13.40 9.79 12.60
CA PRO A 97 -14.50 10.20 11.72
C PRO A 97 -14.09 11.19 10.61
N ASN A 98 -13.14 12.06 10.91
CA ASN A 98 -12.59 13.05 9.96
C ASN A 98 -11.64 12.45 8.90
N LYS A 99 -11.37 11.15 8.95
CA LYS A 99 -10.57 10.41 7.96
C LYS A 99 -11.41 9.54 7.03
N ILE A 100 -12.73 9.53 7.21
CA ILE A 100 -13.64 8.72 6.42
C ILE A 100 -13.92 9.39 5.08
N LEU A 101 -13.64 8.68 3.99
CA LEU A 101 -13.99 9.08 2.64
C LEU A 101 -15.45 8.72 2.35
N HIS A 102 -16.17 9.60 1.65
CA HIS A 102 -17.54 9.38 1.23
C HIS A 102 -17.59 9.16 -0.29
N ARG A 103 -16.95 8.09 -0.74
CA ARG A 103 -16.93 7.71 -2.16
C ARG A 103 -17.52 6.33 -2.34
N ALA A 104 -18.41 6.15 -3.30
CA ALA A 104 -18.79 4.83 -3.77
C ALA A 104 -17.64 4.25 -4.61
N PHE A 105 -17.22 3.04 -4.28
CA PHE A 105 -16.15 2.37 -4.99
C PHE A 105 -16.52 0.91 -5.31
N ASP A 106 -15.65 -0.04 -5.10
CA ASP A 106 -15.83 -1.46 -5.44
C ASP A 106 -16.62 -2.27 -4.39
N GLY A 107 -17.18 -1.60 -3.38
CA GLY A 107 -17.91 -2.23 -2.26
C GLY A 107 -17.01 -2.79 -1.16
N ARG A 108 -15.69 -2.81 -1.35
CA ARG A 108 -14.72 -3.24 -0.33
C ARG A 108 -14.29 -2.08 0.56
N CYS A 109 -13.82 -2.40 1.75
CA CYS A 109 -13.11 -1.45 2.59
C CYS A 109 -11.69 -1.22 2.11
N HIS A 110 -11.25 0.05 2.17
CA HIS A 110 -9.87 0.42 1.86
C HIS A 110 -9.32 1.32 2.95
N ILE A 111 -8.05 1.17 3.27
CA ILE A 111 -7.33 2.00 4.23
C ILE A 111 -6.06 2.55 3.63
N CYS A 112 -5.78 3.82 3.92
CA CYS A 112 -4.46 4.43 3.78
C CYS A 112 -3.94 4.72 5.17
N GLU A 113 -2.78 4.17 5.51
CA GLU A 113 -2.19 4.35 6.83
C GLU A 113 -0.68 4.55 6.72
N GLN A 114 -0.11 5.12 7.76
CA GLN A 114 1.33 5.28 7.91
C GLN A 114 1.71 5.06 9.37
N HIS A 115 2.63 4.13 9.63
CA HIS A 115 3.06 3.75 10.98
C HIS A 115 1.88 3.45 11.93
N GLY A 116 0.85 2.76 11.42
CA GLY A 116 -0.37 2.46 12.18
C GLY A 116 -1.35 3.62 12.36
N THR A 117 -1.03 4.80 11.83
CA THR A 117 -1.92 5.96 11.85
C THR A 117 -2.80 6.00 10.62
N VAL A 118 -4.11 6.04 10.80
CA VAL A 118 -5.06 6.14 9.70
C VAL A 118 -4.98 7.52 9.05
N ILE A 119 -4.69 7.54 7.76
CA ILE A 119 -4.63 8.75 6.92
C ILE A 119 -5.96 8.97 6.20
N CYS A 120 -6.51 7.92 5.60
CA CYS A 120 -7.81 7.90 4.96
C CYS A 120 -8.44 6.51 5.09
N PHE A 121 -9.76 6.47 5.13
CA PHE A 121 -10.49 5.22 5.14
C PHE A 121 -11.73 5.30 4.26
N GLN A 122 -11.87 4.37 3.33
CA GLN A 122 -13.06 4.17 2.54
C GLN A 122 -13.88 3.02 3.13
N PRO A 123 -15.07 3.28 3.66
CA PRO A 123 -15.94 2.22 4.17
C PRO A 123 -16.35 1.22 3.10
N CYS A 124 -16.54 -0.04 3.50
CA CYS A 124 -17.19 -1.05 2.68
C CYS A 124 -18.69 -0.76 2.56
N ASP A 125 -19.32 -1.35 1.56
CA ASP A 125 -20.78 -1.42 1.52
C ASP A 125 -21.29 -2.27 2.70
N PRO A 126 -22.15 -1.74 3.58
CA PRO A 126 -22.64 -2.48 4.75
C PRO A 126 -23.57 -3.67 4.43
N LYS A 127 -23.72 -4.01 3.17
CA LYS A 127 -24.61 -5.11 2.71
C LYS A 127 -23.93 -6.46 2.56
N ILE A 128 -22.75 -6.61 3.12
CA ILE A 128 -22.07 -7.91 3.08
C ILE A 128 -22.05 -8.52 4.47
#